data_8755948cda0f2ee4d5bdbebf3ccb1b82
#
_entry.id   8755948cda0f2ee4d5bdbebf3ccb1b82
#
_cell.length_a   1.000
_cell.length_b   1.000
_cell.length_c   1.000
_cell.angle_alpha   90.00
_cell.angle_beta   90.00
_cell.angle_gamma   90.00
#
_symmetry.space_group_name_H-M   'P 1'
#
loop_
_entity.id
_entity.type
_entity.pdbx_description
1 polymer ?
#
loop_
_entity_poly.entity_id
_entity_poly.type
_entity_poly.pdbx_seq_one_letter_code
_entity_poly.pdbx_strand_id
1 'polypeptide(L)'
;MTSKRTKISLLNNDSIGSSICVKGWVRTIRQSKNVSFISLNDGSTINSLQIVLDMKSFASSYLENISTGASLEITGKLVKSEGQNQIFELVATELLILGESDPDKYPIQPKKHSFEFLREVGHLRPRTNTFSAIFRIRHAVIFSIHKFFNERGFFNIHTPIITSSDAELSLIHISEPTRRDQ
;
A
#
# COMPACT_ATOMS: atom_id res chain seq x y z
N MET A 1 -2.29 7.67 -26.13
CA MET A 1 -3.02 6.48 -25.64
C MET A 1 -2.45 6.14 -24.28
N THR A 2 -3.23 6.23 -23.20
CA THR A 2 -2.76 5.81 -21.87
C THR A 2 -2.58 4.30 -21.89
N SER A 3 -1.34 3.84 -21.72
CA SER A 3 -1.04 2.41 -21.66
C SER A 3 -1.79 1.77 -20.48
N LYS A 4 -2.33 0.56 -20.68
CA LYS A 4 -3.08 -0.15 -19.65
C LYS A 4 -2.15 -0.46 -18.47
N ARG A 5 -2.51 0.01 -17.28
CA ARG A 5 -1.74 -0.24 -16.05
C ARG A 5 -1.65 -1.74 -15.75
N THR A 6 -0.44 -2.20 -15.45
CA THR A 6 -0.19 -3.54 -14.91
C THR A 6 0.01 -3.46 -13.39
N LYS A 7 -0.65 -4.34 -12.62
CA LYS A 7 -0.43 -4.42 -11.17
C LYS A 7 0.88 -5.15 -10.87
N ILE A 8 1.62 -4.69 -9.86
CA ILE A 8 2.88 -5.31 -9.43
C ILE A 8 2.68 -6.77 -9.02
N SER A 9 1.54 -7.11 -8.41
CA SER A 9 1.21 -8.49 -8.01
C SER A 9 0.98 -9.45 -9.17
N LEU A 10 0.81 -8.96 -10.39
CA LEU A 10 0.59 -9.79 -11.59
C LEU A 10 1.87 -10.04 -12.38
N LEU A 11 3.00 -9.45 -11.96
CA LEU A 11 4.28 -9.65 -12.62
C LEU A 11 4.77 -11.08 -12.38
N ASN A 12 5.15 -11.74 -13.44
CA ASN A 12 5.65 -13.12 -13.46
C ASN A 12 6.83 -13.25 -14.43
N ASN A 13 7.42 -14.44 -14.53
CA ASN A 13 8.56 -14.69 -15.40
C ASN A 13 8.21 -14.49 -16.89
N ASP A 14 6.97 -14.74 -17.31
CA ASP A 14 6.51 -14.55 -18.68
C ASP A 14 6.44 -13.06 -19.07
N SER A 15 6.37 -12.19 -18.07
CA SER A 15 6.37 -10.74 -18.27
C SER A 15 7.77 -10.17 -18.52
N ILE A 16 8.83 -10.97 -18.33
CA ILE A 16 10.22 -10.53 -18.56
C ILE A 16 10.43 -10.21 -20.04
N GLY A 17 11.07 -9.07 -20.31
CA GLY A 17 11.32 -8.58 -21.66
C GLY A 17 10.19 -7.76 -22.26
N SER A 18 8.99 -7.78 -21.66
CA SER A 18 7.86 -6.98 -22.12
C SER A 18 7.96 -5.52 -21.65
N SER A 19 7.35 -4.61 -22.42
CA SER A 19 7.14 -3.23 -22.00
C SER A 19 5.84 -3.15 -21.23
N ILE A 20 5.92 -2.66 -19.99
CA ILE A 20 4.76 -2.52 -19.09
C ILE A 20 4.65 -1.12 -18.52
N CYS A 21 3.42 -0.72 -18.19
CA CYS A 21 3.14 0.51 -17.46
C CYS A 21 2.72 0.16 -16.04
N VAL A 22 3.38 0.75 -15.05
CA VAL A 22 3.04 0.63 -13.62
C VAL A 22 2.74 2.01 -13.05
N LYS A 23 1.80 2.04 -12.08
CA LYS A 23 1.46 3.27 -11.34
C LYS A 23 1.48 2.96 -9.86
N GLY A 24 2.12 3.82 -9.08
CA GLY A 24 2.23 3.60 -7.64
C GLY A 24 2.87 4.76 -6.91
N TRP A 25 3.15 4.53 -5.63
CA TRP A 25 3.77 5.51 -4.75
C TRP A 25 5.22 5.15 -4.47
N VAL A 26 6.06 6.17 -4.44
CA VAL A 26 7.47 6.05 -4.08
C VAL A 26 7.59 5.70 -2.59
N ARG A 27 8.28 4.59 -2.32
CA ARG A 27 8.63 4.16 -0.95
C ARG A 27 9.99 4.68 -0.55
N THR A 28 10.95 4.53 -1.44
CA THR A 28 12.31 5.05 -1.29
C THR A 28 12.87 5.44 -2.64
N ILE A 29 13.78 6.42 -2.63
CA ILE A 29 14.57 6.79 -3.78
C ILE A 29 16.06 6.82 -3.38
N ARG A 30 16.90 6.30 -4.25
CA ARG A 30 18.36 6.34 -4.11
C ARG A 30 18.94 6.86 -5.42
N GLN A 31 19.59 8.00 -5.35
CA GLN A 31 20.21 8.63 -6.52
C GLN A 31 21.71 8.37 -6.52
N SER A 32 22.25 8.03 -7.67
CA SER A 32 23.66 7.91 -7.96
C SER A 32 24.00 8.71 -9.23
N LYS A 33 25.26 8.91 -9.53
CA LYS A 33 25.70 9.73 -10.69
C LYS A 33 25.16 9.23 -12.04
N ASN A 34 25.05 7.92 -12.21
CA ASN A 34 24.69 7.32 -13.49
C ASN A 34 23.31 6.67 -13.49
N VAL A 35 22.86 6.19 -12.34
CA VAL A 35 21.62 5.40 -12.21
C VAL A 35 20.89 5.84 -10.95
N SER A 36 19.57 5.97 -11.03
CA SER A 36 18.71 6.18 -9.89
C SER A 36 17.79 4.99 -9.69
N PHE A 37 17.56 4.63 -8.43
CA PHE A 37 16.69 3.52 -8.05
C PHE A 37 15.48 4.04 -7.28
N ILE A 38 14.29 3.70 -7.73
CA ILE A 38 13.04 4.01 -7.04
C ILE A 38 12.37 2.70 -6.62
N SER A 39 12.04 2.59 -5.35
CA SER A 39 11.17 1.53 -4.85
C SER A 39 9.73 1.97 -4.97
N LEU A 40 8.97 1.40 -5.90
CA LEU A 40 7.57 1.74 -6.19
C LEU A 40 6.63 0.67 -5.64
N ASN A 41 5.55 1.10 -4.98
CA ASN A 41 4.52 0.19 -4.49
C ASN A 41 3.13 0.67 -4.92
N ASP A 42 2.33 -0.22 -5.49
CA ASP A 42 0.98 0.07 -5.97
C ASP A 42 -0.13 -0.44 -5.03
N GLY A 43 0.23 -0.99 -3.88
CA GLY A 43 -0.68 -1.59 -2.91
C GLY A 43 -1.20 -2.98 -3.26
N SER A 44 -0.95 -3.50 -4.46
CA SER A 44 -1.41 -4.84 -4.86
C SER A 44 -0.64 -5.97 -4.17
N THR A 45 0.58 -5.70 -3.74
CA THR A 45 1.44 -6.62 -2.97
C THR A 45 2.16 -5.86 -1.86
N ILE A 46 2.70 -6.60 -0.89
CA ILE A 46 3.53 -6.03 0.18
C ILE A 46 4.92 -5.61 -0.34
N ASN A 47 5.40 -6.33 -1.35
CA ASN A 47 6.69 -6.07 -1.97
C ASN A 47 6.61 -4.86 -2.91
N SER A 48 7.70 -4.14 -3.02
CA SER A 48 7.84 -3.03 -3.98
C SER A 48 8.57 -3.52 -5.23
N LEU A 49 8.28 -2.88 -6.37
CA LEU A 49 9.02 -3.06 -7.60
C LEU A 49 10.17 -2.04 -7.63
N GLN A 50 11.38 -2.50 -7.92
CA GLN A 50 12.49 -1.61 -8.18
C GLN A 50 12.42 -1.07 -9.59
N ILE A 51 12.46 0.25 -9.69
CA ILE A 51 12.55 0.99 -10.95
C ILE A 51 14.00 1.46 -11.10
N VAL A 52 14.56 1.22 -12.27
CA VAL A 52 15.91 1.63 -12.65
C VAL A 52 15.78 2.76 -13.64
N LEU A 53 16.36 3.93 -13.32
CA LEU A 53 16.37 5.12 -14.16
C LEU A 53 17.81 5.39 -14.62
N ASP A 54 18.05 5.42 -15.92
CA ASP A 54 19.31 5.89 -16.47
C ASP A 54 19.32 7.43 -16.44
N MET A 55 20.22 8.02 -15.67
CA MET A 55 20.35 9.47 -15.50
C MET A 55 20.71 10.21 -16.80
N LYS A 56 21.14 9.50 -17.84
CA LYS A 56 21.37 10.11 -19.16
C LYS A 56 20.06 10.34 -19.92
N SER A 57 19.03 9.54 -19.62
CA SER A 57 17.73 9.58 -20.32
C SER A 57 16.72 10.50 -19.65
N PHE A 58 16.93 10.86 -18.38
CA PHE A 58 16.03 11.69 -17.59
C PHE A 58 16.75 12.95 -17.08
N ALA A 59 16.13 14.11 -17.25
CA ALA A 59 16.68 15.37 -16.75
C ALA A 59 16.74 15.36 -15.21
N SER A 60 17.90 15.70 -14.64
CA SER A 60 18.10 15.72 -13.19
C SER A 60 17.10 16.62 -12.46
N SER A 61 16.79 17.79 -13.02
CA SER A 61 15.80 18.72 -12.48
C SER A 61 14.40 18.13 -12.36
N TYR A 62 14.04 17.19 -13.23
CA TYR A 62 12.75 16.49 -13.15
C TYR A 62 12.72 15.47 -12.03
N LEU A 63 13.85 14.81 -11.77
CA LEU A 63 13.97 13.80 -10.72
C LEU A 63 14.06 14.41 -9.32
N GLU A 64 14.45 15.68 -9.19
CA GLU A 64 14.48 16.40 -7.92
C GLU A 64 13.08 16.54 -7.27
N ASN A 65 12.04 16.54 -8.09
CA ASN A 65 10.64 16.60 -7.62
C ASN A 65 10.11 15.23 -7.15
N ILE A 66 10.89 14.16 -7.27
CA ILE A 66 10.50 12.83 -6.82
C ILE A 66 10.97 12.60 -5.39
N SER A 67 10.04 12.51 -4.48
CA SER A 67 10.28 12.24 -3.06
C SER A 67 9.47 11.04 -2.56
N THR A 68 9.76 10.58 -1.35
CA THR A 68 8.95 9.56 -0.67
C THR A 68 7.50 9.99 -0.58
N GLY A 69 6.59 9.14 -1.02
CA GLY A 69 5.15 9.43 -1.05
C GLY A 69 4.64 9.99 -2.37
N ALA A 70 5.50 10.48 -3.26
CA ALA A 70 5.09 10.91 -4.60
C ALA A 70 4.43 9.76 -5.38
N SER A 71 3.47 10.09 -6.23
CA SER A 71 2.79 9.14 -7.10
C SER A 71 3.33 9.25 -8.53
N LEU A 72 3.69 8.11 -9.11
CA LEU A 72 4.31 8.02 -10.41
C LEU A 72 3.57 7.08 -11.34
N GLU A 73 3.61 7.39 -12.63
CA GLU A 73 3.34 6.47 -13.73
C GLU A 73 4.66 6.22 -14.45
N ILE A 74 5.01 4.95 -14.64
CA ILE A 74 6.29 4.57 -15.23
C ILE A 74 6.05 3.50 -16.27
N THR A 75 6.53 3.75 -17.48
CA THR A 75 6.59 2.76 -18.56
C THR A 75 8.04 2.32 -18.72
N GLY A 76 8.24 1.03 -18.92
CA GLY A 76 9.59 0.50 -19.08
C GLY A 76 9.61 -0.99 -19.41
N LYS A 77 10.81 -1.51 -19.59
CA LYS A 77 11.05 -2.92 -19.87
C LYS A 77 11.27 -3.68 -18.56
N LEU A 78 10.48 -4.72 -18.33
CA LEU A 78 10.66 -5.62 -17.19
C LEU A 78 11.86 -6.54 -17.44
N VAL A 79 12.78 -6.56 -16.49
CA VAL A 79 13.97 -7.42 -16.53
C VAL A 79 14.07 -8.26 -15.26
N LYS A 80 14.81 -9.34 -15.33
CA LYS A 80 15.19 -10.10 -14.14
C LYS A 80 16.16 -9.27 -13.31
N SER A 81 15.92 -9.18 -12.01
CA SER A 81 16.84 -8.47 -11.12
C SER A 81 18.15 -9.25 -10.94
N GLU A 82 19.25 -8.52 -10.87
CA GLU A 82 20.55 -9.05 -10.44
C GLU A 82 20.70 -9.02 -8.92
N GLY A 83 19.81 -8.33 -8.22
CA GLY A 83 19.82 -8.18 -6.76
C GLY A 83 19.23 -9.38 -6.03
N GLN A 84 19.78 -9.71 -4.85
CA GLN A 84 19.37 -10.88 -4.05
C GLN A 84 17.96 -10.78 -3.46
N ASN A 85 17.40 -9.57 -3.30
CA ASN A 85 16.16 -9.34 -2.55
C ASN A 85 14.93 -9.08 -3.41
N GLN A 86 15.03 -9.18 -4.73
CA GLN A 86 13.94 -8.92 -5.67
C GLN A 86 14.06 -9.80 -6.91
N ILE A 87 12.91 -10.15 -7.48
CA ILE A 87 12.86 -11.04 -8.63
C ILE A 87 12.93 -10.24 -9.93
N PHE A 88 12.29 -9.06 -9.96
CA PHE A 88 12.12 -8.22 -11.13
C PHE A 88 12.58 -6.79 -10.87
N GLU A 89 13.04 -6.15 -11.96
CA GLU A 89 13.28 -4.72 -12.04
C GLU A 89 12.63 -4.15 -13.29
N LEU A 90 12.19 -2.91 -13.23
CA LEU A 90 11.67 -2.19 -14.38
C LEU A 90 12.69 -1.14 -14.82
N VAL A 91 13.29 -1.34 -15.98
CA VAL A 91 14.13 -0.33 -16.62
C VAL A 91 13.21 0.68 -17.30
N ALA A 92 13.14 1.89 -16.74
CA ALA A 92 12.22 2.92 -17.18
C ALA A 92 12.62 3.51 -18.52
N THR A 93 11.64 3.67 -19.42
CA THR A 93 11.76 4.41 -20.67
C THR A 93 11.01 5.74 -20.60
N GLU A 94 9.91 5.78 -19.85
CA GLU A 94 9.08 6.96 -19.63
C GLU A 94 8.72 7.06 -18.16
N LEU A 95 8.65 8.28 -17.65
CA LEU A 95 8.23 8.59 -16.28
C LEU A 95 7.36 9.83 -16.25
N LEU A 96 6.22 9.74 -15.58
CA LEU A 96 5.33 10.86 -15.34
C LEU A 96 5.05 10.98 -13.84
N ILE A 97 5.25 12.16 -13.29
CA ILE A 97 4.84 12.49 -11.92
C ILE A 97 3.35 12.80 -11.95
N LEU A 98 2.55 11.95 -11.31
CA LEU A 98 1.09 12.13 -11.18
C LEU A 98 0.73 13.02 -10.00
N GLY A 99 1.58 13.05 -8.98
CA GLY A 99 1.43 13.90 -7.81
C GLY A 99 2.72 13.94 -7.01
N GLU A 100 3.11 15.14 -6.67
CA GLU A 100 4.29 15.40 -5.84
C GLU A 100 3.97 15.13 -4.36
N SER A 101 5.02 14.96 -3.57
CA SER A 101 4.93 14.83 -2.11
C SER A 101 6.00 15.71 -1.49
N ASP A 102 5.60 16.57 -0.57
CA ASP A 102 6.51 17.40 0.21
C ASP A 102 7.27 16.49 1.21
N PRO A 103 8.59 16.33 1.09
CA PRO A 103 9.36 15.43 1.94
C PRO A 103 9.33 15.84 3.41
N ASP A 104 9.15 17.12 3.72
CA ASP A 104 9.10 17.61 5.10
C ASP A 104 7.74 17.39 5.77
N LYS A 105 6.68 17.35 4.98
CA LYS A 105 5.29 17.15 5.47
C LYS A 105 4.82 15.71 5.39
N TYR A 106 5.40 14.88 4.52
CA TYR A 106 4.96 13.49 4.38
C TYR A 106 5.38 12.66 5.60
N PRO A 107 4.43 12.15 6.42
CA PRO A 107 4.76 11.61 7.73
C PRO A 107 5.36 10.20 7.69
N ILE A 108 5.11 9.43 6.62
CA ILE A 108 5.60 8.04 6.51
C ILE A 108 6.96 8.04 5.81
N GLN A 109 7.99 8.34 6.55
CA GLN A 109 9.37 8.31 6.08
C GLN A 109 9.94 6.87 6.09
N PRO A 110 11.03 6.57 5.33
CA PRO A 110 11.67 5.25 5.32
C PRO A 110 12.46 4.98 6.62
N LYS A 111 11.74 4.97 7.75
CA LYS A 111 12.23 4.66 9.10
C LYS A 111 11.21 3.83 9.86
N LYS A 112 11.60 3.27 11.02
CA LYS A 112 10.68 2.58 11.91
C LYS A 112 9.77 3.61 12.61
N HIS A 113 8.47 3.36 12.60
CA HIS A 113 7.44 4.17 13.28
C HIS A 113 6.83 3.39 14.44
N SER A 114 6.48 4.08 15.53
CA SER A 114 5.73 3.49 16.64
C SER A 114 4.26 3.28 16.25
N PHE A 115 3.57 2.38 16.95
CA PHE A 115 2.14 2.15 16.71
C PHE A 115 1.29 3.35 17.12
N GLU A 116 1.69 4.10 18.14
CA GLU A 116 1.04 5.33 18.59
C GLU A 116 1.03 6.35 17.46
N PHE A 117 2.22 6.65 16.91
CA PHE A 117 2.34 7.56 15.77
C PHE A 117 1.50 7.09 14.56
N LEU A 118 1.49 5.78 14.27
CA LEU A 118 0.71 5.24 13.15
C LEU A 118 -0.81 5.28 13.39
N ARG A 119 -1.29 5.47 14.63
CA ARG A 119 -2.69 5.76 14.91
C ARG A 119 -3.04 7.21 14.62
N GLU A 120 -2.15 8.15 14.90
CA GLU A 120 -2.33 9.57 14.58
C GLU A 120 -2.44 9.80 13.06
N VAL A 121 -1.63 9.10 12.28
CA VAL A 121 -1.65 9.14 10.80
C VAL A 121 -2.43 7.96 10.20
N GLY A 122 -3.59 7.64 10.76
CA GLY A 122 -4.39 6.45 10.46
C GLY A 122 -4.67 6.20 8.98
N HIS A 123 -4.89 7.25 8.19
CA HIS A 123 -5.14 7.19 6.75
C HIS A 123 -3.91 6.79 5.93
N LEU A 124 -2.69 6.99 6.43
CA LEU A 124 -1.44 6.64 5.75
C LEU A 124 -0.80 5.35 6.26
N ARG A 125 -1.17 4.88 7.46
CA ARG A 125 -0.58 3.66 8.05
C ARG A 125 -0.63 2.41 7.17
N PRO A 126 -1.63 2.19 6.27
CA PRO A 126 -1.63 1.05 5.36
C PRO A 126 -0.42 1.01 4.41
N ARG A 127 0.25 2.15 4.21
CA ARG A 127 1.46 2.24 3.40
C ARG A 127 2.70 1.70 4.11
N THR A 128 2.65 1.44 5.41
CA THR A 128 3.74 0.75 6.14
C THR A 128 3.66 -0.76 5.95
N ASN A 129 4.81 -1.44 5.97
CA ASN A 129 4.85 -2.90 5.80
C ASN A 129 4.03 -3.61 6.88
N THR A 130 4.15 -3.17 8.14
CA THR A 130 3.44 -3.75 9.27
C THR A 130 1.93 -3.69 9.11
N PHE A 131 1.36 -2.50 8.85
CA PHE A 131 -0.08 -2.37 8.68
C PHE A 131 -0.58 -2.94 7.35
N SER A 132 0.23 -2.91 6.29
CA SER A 132 -0.08 -3.62 5.06
C SER A 132 -0.24 -5.12 5.32
N ALA A 133 0.64 -5.74 6.10
CA ALA A 133 0.53 -7.15 6.50
C ALA A 133 -0.70 -7.39 7.38
N ILE A 134 -0.91 -6.59 8.40
CA ILE A 134 -2.06 -6.71 9.33
C ILE A 134 -3.39 -6.64 8.56
N PHE A 135 -3.57 -5.67 7.67
CA PHE A 135 -4.81 -5.54 6.92
C PHE A 135 -5.03 -6.67 5.92
N ARG A 136 -3.96 -7.23 5.32
CA ARG A 136 -4.07 -8.40 4.45
C ARG A 136 -4.49 -9.64 5.22
N ILE A 137 -3.90 -9.88 6.39
CA ILE A 137 -4.29 -10.99 7.28
C ILE A 137 -5.74 -10.81 7.73
N ARG A 138 -6.10 -9.61 8.20
CA ARG A 138 -7.47 -9.31 8.61
C ARG A 138 -8.48 -9.55 7.50
N HIS A 139 -8.19 -9.09 6.28
CA HIS A 139 -9.03 -9.35 5.10
C HIS A 139 -9.21 -10.86 4.86
N ALA A 140 -8.11 -11.62 4.85
CA ALA A 140 -8.15 -13.07 4.61
C ALA A 140 -8.97 -13.80 5.68
N VAL A 141 -8.81 -13.44 6.96
CA VAL A 141 -9.55 -14.03 8.09
C VAL A 141 -11.05 -13.73 7.95
N ILE A 142 -11.44 -12.48 7.72
CA ILE A 142 -12.86 -12.10 7.56
C ILE A 142 -13.48 -12.87 6.39
N PHE A 143 -12.81 -12.90 5.26
CA PHE A 143 -13.28 -13.62 4.08
C PHE A 143 -13.42 -15.13 4.36
N SER A 144 -12.47 -15.73 5.06
CA SER A 144 -12.51 -17.14 5.42
C SER A 144 -13.67 -17.48 6.36
N ILE A 145 -13.98 -16.60 7.32
CA ILE A 145 -15.15 -16.76 8.22
C ILE A 145 -16.45 -16.71 7.42
N HIS A 146 -16.62 -15.71 6.56
CA HIS A 146 -17.80 -15.60 5.71
C HIS A 146 -17.95 -16.81 4.79
N LYS A 147 -16.87 -17.27 4.17
CA LYS A 147 -16.86 -18.47 3.33
C LYS A 147 -17.27 -19.70 4.11
N PHE A 148 -16.69 -19.91 5.29
CA PHE A 148 -17.01 -21.05 6.15
C PHE A 148 -18.51 -21.18 6.47
N PHE A 149 -19.14 -20.08 6.87
CA PHE A 149 -20.56 -20.08 7.17
C PHE A 149 -21.43 -20.20 5.91
N ASN A 150 -21.07 -19.50 4.83
CA ASN A 150 -21.78 -19.57 3.56
C ASN A 150 -21.81 -21.00 3.00
N GLU A 151 -20.71 -21.74 3.04
CA GLU A 151 -20.61 -23.13 2.57
C GLU A 151 -21.45 -24.10 3.41
N ARG A 152 -21.89 -23.69 4.61
CA ARG A 152 -22.77 -24.45 5.51
C ARG A 152 -24.23 -24.02 5.48
N GLY A 153 -24.60 -23.16 4.51
CA GLY A 153 -25.97 -22.71 4.30
C GLY A 153 -26.42 -21.56 5.22
N PHE A 154 -25.50 -20.92 5.94
CA PHE A 154 -25.81 -19.72 6.72
C PHE A 154 -25.83 -18.47 5.85
N PHE A 155 -26.76 -17.57 6.12
CA PHE A 155 -26.84 -16.27 5.49
C PHE A 155 -26.19 -15.19 6.37
N ASN A 156 -25.40 -14.32 5.76
CA ASN A 156 -24.91 -13.13 6.43
C ASN A 156 -25.98 -12.03 6.36
N ILE A 157 -26.67 -11.80 7.48
CA ILE A 157 -27.67 -10.73 7.60
C ILE A 157 -27.01 -9.53 8.27
N HIS A 158 -26.92 -8.43 7.55
CA HIS A 158 -26.40 -7.17 8.09
C HIS A 158 -27.50 -6.46 8.90
N THR A 159 -27.54 -6.75 10.22
CA THR A 159 -28.48 -6.10 11.14
C THR A 159 -28.03 -4.68 11.48
N PRO A 160 -28.96 -3.74 11.80
CA PRO A 160 -28.62 -2.42 12.28
C PRO A 160 -27.77 -2.48 13.55
N ILE A 161 -26.70 -1.67 13.61
CA ILE A 161 -25.85 -1.53 14.80
C ILE A 161 -26.54 -0.61 15.83
N ILE A 162 -27.25 0.43 15.32
CA ILE A 162 -28.02 1.34 16.15
C ILE A 162 -29.46 0.87 16.16
N THR A 163 -29.98 0.59 17.33
CA THR A 163 -31.34 0.09 17.54
C THR A 163 -31.99 0.83 18.73
N SER A 164 -33.31 0.98 18.69
CA SER A 164 -34.10 1.46 19.82
C SER A 164 -34.45 0.36 20.83
N SER A 165 -34.19 -0.91 20.47
CA SER A 165 -34.40 -2.05 21.36
C SER A 165 -33.17 -2.21 22.26
N ASP A 166 -33.41 -2.20 23.58
CA ASP A 166 -32.36 -2.45 24.57
C ASP A 166 -32.01 -3.96 24.58
N ALA A 167 -30.74 -4.29 24.63
CA ALA A 167 -30.30 -5.66 24.80
C ALA A 167 -30.28 -5.98 26.31
N GLU A 168 -30.94 -7.06 26.71
CA GLU A 168 -31.09 -7.49 28.13
C GLU A 168 -29.79 -7.67 28.91
N LEU A 169 -28.64 -7.67 28.22
CA LEU A 169 -27.32 -7.79 28.81
C LEU A 169 -26.56 -6.44 28.81
N SER A 170 -27.27 -5.33 28.86
CA SER A 170 -26.62 -4.03 28.90
C SER A 170 -25.85 -3.86 30.20
N LEU A 171 -24.61 -3.41 30.10
CA LEU A 171 -23.75 -2.99 31.22
C LEU A 171 -24.41 -1.88 32.07
N ILE A 172 -25.46 -1.23 31.57
CA ILE A 172 -26.25 -0.21 32.26
C ILE A 172 -26.87 -0.79 33.54
N HIS A 173 -27.36 -2.02 33.51
CA HIS A 173 -27.89 -2.68 34.68
C HIS A 173 -26.84 -3.06 35.73
N ILE A 174 -25.59 -3.12 35.37
CA ILE A 174 -24.45 -3.40 36.27
C ILE A 174 -23.94 -2.10 36.91
N SER A 175 -24.06 -0.96 36.24
CA SER A 175 -23.59 0.34 36.74
C SER A 175 -24.68 1.22 37.38
N GLU A 176 -25.95 0.92 37.17
CA GLU A 176 -27.06 1.71 37.70
C GLU A 176 -27.32 1.55 39.22
N PRO A 177 -27.08 0.39 39.86
CA PRO A 177 -27.21 0.30 41.33
C PRO A 177 -26.37 1.30 42.09
N THR A 178 -25.22 1.63 41.61
CA THR A 178 -24.30 2.60 42.24
C THR A 178 -24.73 4.06 42.07
N ARG A 179 -25.66 4.36 41.16
CA ARG A 179 -26.14 5.70 40.86
C ARG A 179 -27.38 6.08 41.69
N ARG A 180 -28.11 5.07 42.21
CA ARG A 180 -29.32 5.29 43.05
C ARG A 180 -29.01 5.54 44.51
N ASP A 181 -27.82 5.20 44.99
CA ASP A 181 -27.42 5.36 46.38
C ASP A 181 -26.70 6.69 46.66
N GLN A 182 -26.64 7.57 45.67
CA GLN A 182 -26.10 8.93 45.81
C GLN A 182 -27.20 9.99 45.71
#